data_9328191e0c07bb4635b7f79adb6e9f95
#
_entry.id   9328191e0c07bb4635b7f79adb6e9f95
#
_cell.length_a   1.000
_cell.length_b   1.000
_cell.length_c   1.000
_cell.angle_alpha   90.00
_cell.angle_beta   90.00
_cell.angle_gamma   90.00
#
_symmetry.space_group_name_H-M   'P 1'
#
loop_
_entity.id
_entity.type
_entity.pdbx_description
1 polymer ?
#
loop_
_entity_poly.entity_id
_entity_poly.type
_entity_poly.pdbx_seq_one_letter_code
_entity_poly.pdbx_strand_id
1 'polypeptide(L)'
;MIVQIEKTKEFYFNSFRERGLFSNFTGLEDDLESQYNKILKTQYSYYNKGSQGFHFNVKTNIEQDNFDLYYLIDKANKIIKSEDIKNCSLPISTLYSDISNLEKFKKDNLKGKIIDDFEPIIVSNFIPINTYIVIDGNHRINEARNQGYEIIKAFIIPPIYNSFLMDEKSYNLYVFYHNITTLYNSSRIRLSNSLEKDAYFGNCRFDNISLKNTTF
;
A
#
# COMPACT_ATOMS: atom_id res chain seq x y z
N MET A 1 15.80 -2.29 12.61
CA MET A 1 15.61 -1.75 11.26
C MET A 1 14.99 -0.37 11.42
N ILE A 2 15.66 0.67 10.99
CA ILE A 2 15.21 2.07 11.13
C ILE A 2 14.19 2.29 10.02
N VAL A 3 13.00 2.81 10.36
CA VAL A 3 12.00 3.20 9.37
C VAL A 3 12.55 4.42 8.63
N GLN A 4 12.90 4.25 7.36
CA GLN A 4 13.46 5.31 6.53
C GLN A 4 12.34 6.05 5.77
N ILE A 5 11.38 6.63 6.48
CA ILE A 5 10.30 7.46 5.93
C ILE A 5 10.35 8.92 6.45
N GLU A 6 11.42 9.26 7.18
CA GLU A 6 11.54 10.56 7.84
C GLU A 6 11.70 11.70 6.83
N LYS A 7 12.55 11.53 5.82
CA LYS A 7 12.72 12.52 4.75
C LYS A 7 11.43 12.74 3.96
N THR A 8 10.70 11.65 3.72
CA THR A 8 9.38 11.71 3.06
C THR A 8 8.40 12.51 3.91
N LYS A 9 8.31 12.24 5.22
CA LYS A 9 7.51 13.04 6.16
C LYS A 9 7.89 14.51 6.09
N GLU A 10 9.17 14.83 6.25
CA GLU A 10 9.66 16.22 6.23
C GLU A 10 9.31 16.94 4.93
N PHE A 11 9.51 16.29 3.78
CA PHE A 11 9.16 16.85 2.48
C PHE A 11 7.68 17.22 2.40
N TYR A 12 6.79 16.29 2.75
CA TYR A 12 5.35 16.55 2.70
C TYR A 12 4.91 17.61 3.72
N PHE A 13 5.43 17.58 4.94
CA PHE A 13 5.09 18.53 5.98
C PHE A 13 5.54 19.95 5.60
N ASN A 14 6.74 20.12 5.08
CA ASN A 14 7.20 21.42 4.57
C ASN A 14 6.31 21.92 3.44
N SER A 15 5.95 21.05 2.48
CA SER A 15 5.01 21.40 1.43
C SER A 15 3.63 21.79 1.97
N PHE A 16 3.13 21.13 3.01
CA PHE A 16 1.85 21.47 3.64
C PHE A 16 1.90 22.82 4.36
N ARG A 17 3.02 23.14 5.05
CA ARG A 17 3.23 24.48 5.66
C ARG A 17 3.28 25.56 4.60
N GLU A 18 4.08 25.39 3.55
CA GLU A 18 4.21 26.35 2.44
C GLU A 18 2.88 26.63 1.72
N ARG A 19 2.01 25.63 1.63
CA ARG A 19 0.68 25.72 1.01
C ARG A 19 -0.41 26.16 1.98
N GLY A 20 -0.09 26.37 3.24
CA GLY A 20 -1.04 26.81 4.25
C GLY A 20 -2.02 25.72 4.73
N LEU A 21 -1.78 24.43 4.45
CA LEU A 21 -2.70 23.39 4.91
C LEU A 21 -2.80 23.34 6.43
N PHE A 22 -1.66 23.40 7.11
CA PHE A 22 -1.64 23.31 8.57
C PHE A 22 -2.23 24.55 9.25
N SER A 23 -2.16 25.72 8.62
CA SER A 23 -2.83 26.93 9.11
C SER A 23 -4.33 26.94 8.82
N ASN A 24 -4.77 26.34 7.72
CA ASN A 24 -6.18 26.27 7.33
C ASN A 24 -6.94 25.14 8.04
N PHE A 25 -6.26 24.08 8.46
CA PHE A 25 -6.87 22.91 9.09
C PHE A 25 -6.22 22.68 10.46
N THR A 26 -6.79 23.31 11.49
CA THR A 26 -6.29 23.20 12.87
C THR A 26 -6.30 21.75 13.35
N GLY A 27 -5.18 21.30 13.93
CA GLY A 27 -5.00 19.93 14.42
C GLY A 27 -4.50 18.94 13.39
N LEU A 28 -4.46 19.27 12.09
CA LEU A 28 -4.01 18.34 11.05
C LEU A 28 -2.54 17.97 11.21
N GLU A 29 -1.68 18.91 11.57
CA GLU A 29 -0.26 18.63 11.79
C GLU A 29 -0.07 17.69 12.99
N ASP A 30 -0.78 17.93 14.09
CA ASP A 30 -0.72 17.10 15.29
C ASP A 30 -1.22 15.68 15.02
N ASP A 31 -2.29 15.54 14.23
CA ASP A 31 -2.83 14.21 13.86
C ASP A 31 -1.83 13.41 13.01
N LEU A 32 -1.21 14.04 12.02
CA LEU A 32 -0.20 13.38 11.19
C LEU A 32 1.08 13.05 11.99
N GLU A 33 1.51 13.94 12.89
CA GLU A 33 2.62 13.66 13.83
C GLU A 33 2.28 12.51 14.76
N SER A 34 1.04 12.43 15.26
CA SER A 34 0.58 11.32 16.10
C SER A 34 0.61 9.99 15.35
N GLN A 35 0.16 9.96 14.08
CA GLN A 35 0.25 8.77 13.22
C GLN A 35 1.71 8.35 13.02
N TYR A 36 2.60 9.29 12.71
CA TYR A 36 4.02 9.00 12.54
C TYR A 36 4.66 8.46 13.83
N ASN A 37 4.37 9.08 14.97
CA ASN A 37 4.85 8.62 16.27
C ASN A 37 4.33 7.21 16.64
N LYS A 38 3.12 6.87 16.23
CA LYS A 38 2.59 5.51 16.37
C LYS A 38 3.43 4.50 15.58
N ILE A 39 3.82 4.84 14.34
CA ILE A 39 4.70 4.00 13.53
C ILE A 39 6.03 3.74 14.23
N LEU A 40 6.65 4.78 14.81
CA LEU A 40 7.94 4.65 15.50
C LEU A 40 7.85 3.73 16.73
N LYS A 41 6.73 3.74 17.43
CA LYS A 41 6.48 2.93 18.64
C LYS A 41 6.06 1.50 18.34
N THR A 42 5.50 1.23 17.15
CA THR A 42 5.03 -0.09 16.77
C THR A 42 6.17 -0.94 16.22
N GLN A 43 6.22 -2.20 16.59
CA GLN A 43 7.18 -3.17 16.05
C GLN A 43 6.52 -4.05 14.99
N TYR A 44 7.32 -4.57 14.05
CA TYR A 44 6.85 -5.58 13.12
C TYR A 44 6.57 -6.89 13.87
N SER A 45 5.40 -7.46 13.63
CA SER A 45 4.94 -8.68 14.31
C SER A 45 4.70 -9.87 13.35
N TYR A 46 5.22 -9.78 12.14
CA TYR A 46 4.97 -10.75 11.06
C TYR A 46 5.59 -12.15 11.28
N TYR A 47 6.51 -12.30 12.23
CA TYR A 47 7.16 -13.57 12.49
C TYR A 47 6.44 -14.42 13.55
N ASN A 48 5.27 -14.94 13.22
CA ASN A 48 4.79 -16.14 13.91
C ASN A 48 5.29 -17.37 13.14
N LYS A 49 6.01 -18.28 13.81
CA LYS A 49 6.51 -19.53 13.21
C LYS A 49 5.38 -20.24 12.48
N GLY A 50 5.50 -20.34 11.14
CA GLY A 50 4.58 -21.10 10.28
C GLY A 50 3.60 -20.27 9.45
N SER A 51 3.54 -18.93 9.57
CA SER A 51 2.72 -18.11 8.66
C SER A 51 3.51 -17.78 7.39
N GLN A 52 2.85 -17.90 6.25
CA GLN A 52 3.41 -17.46 4.98
C GLN A 52 3.18 -15.95 4.82
N GLY A 53 4.27 -15.20 4.63
CA GLY A 53 4.24 -13.75 4.46
C GLY A 53 4.99 -13.30 3.19
N PHE A 54 4.61 -12.12 2.72
CA PHE A 54 5.28 -11.43 1.63
C PHE A 54 5.79 -10.08 2.11
N HIS A 55 7.06 -9.79 1.85
CA HIS A 55 7.72 -8.53 2.14
C HIS A 55 7.76 -7.66 0.89
N PHE A 56 7.33 -6.42 1.01
CA PHE A 56 7.33 -5.43 -0.04
C PHE A 56 8.02 -4.15 0.41
N ASN A 57 9.10 -3.77 -0.26
CA ASN A 57 9.78 -2.50 -0.01
C ASN A 57 9.20 -1.40 -0.89
N VAL A 58 8.55 -0.43 -0.26
CA VAL A 58 7.99 0.75 -0.94
C VAL A 58 9.08 1.80 -1.09
N LYS A 59 9.46 2.10 -2.32
CA LYS A 59 10.32 3.24 -2.64
C LYS A 59 9.44 4.49 -2.72
N THR A 60 9.74 5.49 -1.93
CA THR A 60 9.03 6.77 -2.00
C THR A 60 9.56 7.64 -3.15
N ASN A 61 8.91 8.76 -3.42
CA ASN A 61 9.40 9.73 -4.41
C ASN A 61 10.59 10.56 -3.92
N ILE A 62 11.00 10.34 -2.65
CA ILE A 62 12.14 11.02 -2.04
C ILE A 62 13.34 10.09 -2.09
N GLU A 63 14.42 10.59 -2.67
CA GLU A 63 15.64 9.80 -2.86
C GLU A 63 16.15 9.21 -1.55
N GLN A 64 16.48 7.92 -1.59
CA GLN A 64 16.96 7.10 -0.46
C GLN A 64 15.93 6.87 0.67
N ASP A 65 14.67 7.30 0.51
CA ASP A 65 13.62 7.02 1.48
C ASP A 65 12.77 5.85 1.02
N ASN A 66 12.59 4.89 1.91
CA ASN A 66 11.78 3.70 1.65
C ASN A 66 11.24 3.12 2.97
N PHE A 67 10.25 2.26 2.86
CA PHE A 67 9.71 1.54 4.02
C PHE A 67 9.20 0.16 3.62
N ASP A 68 9.14 -0.72 4.61
CA ASP A 68 8.76 -2.10 4.40
C ASP A 68 7.30 -2.34 4.80
N LEU A 69 6.58 -3.07 3.95
CA LEU A 69 5.26 -3.60 4.22
C LEU A 69 5.30 -5.12 4.22
N TYR A 70 4.61 -5.72 5.17
CA TYR A 70 4.49 -7.17 5.30
C TYR A 70 3.04 -7.60 5.16
N TYR A 71 2.79 -8.44 4.17
CA TYR A 71 1.50 -9.02 3.87
C TYR A 71 1.45 -10.46 4.35
N LEU A 72 0.34 -10.86 4.93
CA LEU A 72 0.08 -12.20 5.45
C LEU A 72 -0.72 -13.00 4.42
N ILE A 73 -0.05 -13.85 3.65
CA ILE A 73 -0.65 -14.61 2.53
C ILE A 73 -1.76 -15.55 3.04
N ASP A 74 -1.59 -16.15 4.22
CA ASP A 74 -2.62 -17.02 4.80
C ASP A 74 -3.92 -16.27 5.09
N LYS A 75 -3.82 -14.99 5.49
CA LYS A 75 -5.00 -14.13 5.67
C LYS A 75 -5.64 -13.75 4.34
N ALA A 76 -4.83 -13.50 3.31
CA ALA A 76 -5.31 -13.23 1.97
C ALA A 76 -6.16 -14.41 1.44
N ASN A 77 -5.66 -15.62 1.58
CA ASN A 77 -6.39 -16.84 1.20
C ASN A 77 -7.70 -17.01 1.97
N LYS A 78 -7.73 -16.64 3.26
CA LYS A 78 -8.98 -16.68 4.04
C LYS A 78 -10.00 -15.67 3.52
N ILE A 79 -9.59 -14.43 3.23
CA ILE A 79 -10.46 -13.38 2.70
C ILE A 79 -11.02 -13.81 1.33
N ILE A 80 -10.18 -14.33 0.42
CA ILE A 80 -10.62 -14.81 -0.89
C ILE A 80 -11.75 -15.81 -0.74
N LYS A 81 -11.63 -16.74 0.22
CA LYS A 81 -12.64 -17.78 0.46
C LYS A 81 -13.90 -17.25 1.16
N SER A 82 -13.74 -16.41 2.22
CA SER A 82 -14.88 -15.93 3.00
C SER A 82 -15.75 -14.93 2.24
N GLU A 83 -15.12 -14.10 1.42
CA GLU A 83 -15.80 -13.06 0.63
C GLU A 83 -16.14 -13.52 -0.79
N ASP A 84 -15.89 -14.78 -1.12
CA ASP A 84 -16.12 -15.36 -2.46
C ASP A 84 -15.52 -14.53 -3.59
N ILE A 85 -14.29 -13.99 -3.37
CA ILE A 85 -13.61 -13.16 -4.36
C ILE A 85 -13.33 -13.99 -5.61
N LYS A 86 -13.87 -13.56 -6.73
CA LYS A 86 -13.64 -14.22 -8.02
C LYS A 86 -12.34 -13.72 -8.65
N ASN A 87 -11.62 -14.60 -9.34
CA ASN A 87 -10.47 -14.17 -10.12
C ASN A 87 -10.92 -13.43 -11.38
N CYS A 88 -10.05 -12.56 -11.85
CA CYS A 88 -10.19 -11.82 -13.11
C CYS A 88 -8.87 -11.84 -13.87
N SER A 89 -8.90 -11.43 -15.13
CA SER A 89 -7.72 -11.30 -15.95
C SER A 89 -7.13 -9.90 -15.78
N LEU A 90 -5.83 -9.81 -15.49
CA LEU A 90 -5.10 -8.54 -15.36
C LEU A 90 -3.95 -8.46 -16.35
N PRO A 91 -3.70 -7.28 -16.93
CA PRO A 91 -2.48 -7.02 -17.69
C PRO A 91 -1.25 -7.12 -16.78
N ILE A 92 -0.26 -7.91 -17.18
CA ILE A 92 0.98 -8.09 -16.39
C ILE A 92 1.74 -6.76 -16.25
N SER A 93 1.60 -5.86 -17.21
CA SER A 93 2.22 -4.53 -17.19
C SER A 93 1.70 -3.61 -16.06
N THR A 94 0.51 -3.87 -15.54
CA THR A 94 -0.09 -3.10 -14.42
C THR A 94 0.31 -3.60 -13.05
N LEU A 95 1.07 -4.70 -12.98
CA LEU A 95 1.42 -5.39 -11.76
C LEU A 95 2.83 -5.02 -11.31
N TYR A 96 2.94 -4.60 -10.06
CA TYR A 96 4.23 -4.49 -9.39
C TYR A 96 4.57 -5.83 -8.75
N SER A 97 5.62 -6.45 -9.26
CA SER A 97 6.15 -7.70 -8.74
C SER A 97 7.61 -7.52 -8.34
N ASP A 98 7.95 -7.92 -7.11
CA ASP A 98 9.34 -7.94 -6.66
C ASP A 98 10.00 -9.23 -7.17
N ILE A 99 10.90 -9.08 -8.16
CA ILE A 99 11.65 -10.18 -8.75
C ILE A 99 13.02 -10.33 -8.08
N SER A 100 13.45 -9.39 -7.24
CA SER A 100 14.81 -9.34 -6.71
C SER A 100 15.14 -10.48 -5.73
N ASN A 101 14.12 -11.04 -5.08
CA ASN A 101 14.24 -12.07 -4.04
C ASN A 101 13.65 -13.44 -4.44
N LEU A 102 13.53 -13.71 -5.76
CA LEU A 102 13.05 -15.01 -6.22
C LEU A 102 14.07 -16.09 -5.93
N GLU A 103 13.84 -16.87 -4.88
CA GLU A 103 14.67 -18.03 -4.56
C GLU A 103 14.72 -19.02 -5.74
N LYS A 104 15.93 -19.51 -6.03
CA LYS A 104 16.21 -20.45 -7.13
C LYS A 104 15.33 -21.72 -7.09
N PHE A 105 14.94 -22.14 -5.90
CA PHE A 105 14.22 -23.39 -5.64
C PHE A 105 12.80 -23.49 -6.17
N LYS A 106 12.12 -22.36 -6.41
CA LYS A 106 10.72 -22.38 -6.89
C LYS A 106 10.62 -22.29 -8.42
N LYS A 107 11.69 -21.97 -9.13
CA LYS A 107 11.70 -21.86 -10.60
C LYS A 107 11.45 -23.19 -11.29
N ASP A 108 11.93 -24.30 -10.75
CA ASP A 108 11.87 -25.59 -11.41
C ASP A 108 10.43 -26.19 -11.46
N ASN A 109 9.57 -25.80 -10.50
CA ASN A 109 8.19 -26.29 -10.44
C ASN A 109 7.26 -25.66 -11.49
N LEU A 110 7.65 -24.55 -12.11
CA LEU A 110 6.86 -23.86 -13.13
C LEU A 110 7.41 -24.08 -14.54
N LYS A 111 8.63 -24.58 -14.65
CA LYS A 111 9.30 -24.80 -15.93
C LYS A 111 8.53 -25.80 -16.78
N GLY A 112 8.12 -25.36 -17.96
CA GLY A 112 7.35 -26.19 -18.90
C GLY A 112 5.84 -26.23 -18.66
N LYS A 113 5.31 -25.53 -17.65
CA LYS A 113 3.87 -25.32 -17.50
C LYS A 113 3.42 -24.17 -18.41
N ILE A 114 2.26 -24.32 -19.02
CA ILE A 114 1.59 -23.23 -19.73
C ILE A 114 0.81 -22.35 -18.73
N ILE A 115 0.58 -21.08 -19.08
CA ILE A 115 -0.05 -20.11 -18.18
C ILE A 115 -1.45 -20.51 -17.72
N ASP A 116 -2.18 -21.26 -18.55
CA ASP A 116 -3.53 -21.73 -18.21
C ASP A 116 -3.55 -22.71 -17.04
N ASP A 117 -2.42 -23.37 -16.78
CA ASP A 117 -2.23 -24.30 -15.65
C ASP A 117 -1.80 -23.56 -14.37
N PHE A 118 -1.56 -22.24 -14.44
CA PHE A 118 -1.16 -21.48 -13.27
C PHE A 118 -2.37 -21.17 -12.39
N GLU A 119 -2.23 -21.45 -11.10
CA GLU A 119 -3.18 -20.90 -10.13
C GLU A 119 -3.19 -19.37 -10.21
N PRO A 120 -4.36 -18.73 -10.03
CA PRO A 120 -4.43 -17.29 -10.00
C PRO A 120 -3.46 -16.69 -8.96
N ILE A 121 -2.81 -15.60 -9.30
CA ILE A 121 -1.98 -14.84 -8.36
C ILE A 121 -2.85 -14.07 -7.39
N ILE A 122 -2.28 -13.59 -6.28
CA ILE A 122 -2.98 -12.72 -5.34
C ILE A 122 -2.36 -11.33 -5.40
N VAL A 123 -3.20 -10.33 -5.61
CA VAL A 123 -2.79 -8.93 -5.65
C VAL A 123 -3.56 -8.09 -4.64
N SER A 124 -2.87 -7.11 -4.05
CA SER A 124 -3.46 -6.06 -3.23
C SER A 124 -3.43 -4.75 -4.00
N ASN A 125 -4.53 -4.00 -3.97
CA ASN A 125 -4.56 -2.65 -4.53
C ASN A 125 -3.85 -1.69 -3.56
N PHE A 126 -2.70 -1.16 -3.98
CA PHE A 126 -1.91 -0.19 -3.23
C PHE A 126 -2.26 1.23 -3.68
N ILE A 127 -3.28 1.80 -3.04
CA ILE A 127 -3.86 3.11 -3.40
C ILE A 127 -2.81 4.24 -3.46
N PRO A 128 -1.83 4.37 -2.51
CA PRO A 128 -0.92 5.52 -2.47
C PRO A 128 -0.18 5.81 -3.78
N ILE A 129 0.08 4.79 -4.58
CA ILE A 129 0.73 4.92 -5.89
C ILE A 129 -0.11 4.32 -7.02
N ASN A 130 -1.40 4.06 -6.75
CA ASN A 130 -2.38 3.53 -7.72
C ASN A 130 -1.84 2.32 -8.51
N THR A 131 -1.36 1.31 -7.80
CA THR A 131 -0.80 0.10 -8.41
C THR A 131 -1.29 -1.18 -7.75
N TYR A 132 -1.18 -2.30 -8.46
CA TYR A 132 -1.43 -3.62 -7.91
C TYR A 132 -0.12 -4.27 -7.49
N ILE A 133 0.01 -4.55 -6.17
CA ILE A 133 1.17 -5.27 -5.61
C ILE A 133 0.85 -6.75 -5.62
N VAL A 134 1.74 -7.55 -6.19
CA VAL A 134 1.65 -9.00 -6.16
C VAL A 134 2.15 -9.51 -4.83
N ILE A 135 1.24 -9.97 -3.99
CA ILE A 135 1.55 -10.49 -2.65
C ILE A 135 1.79 -12.00 -2.65
N ASP A 136 1.20 -12.72 -3.63
CA ASP A 136 1.55 -14.11 -3.93
C ASP A 136 1.53 -14.38 -5.42
N GLY A 137 2.47 -15.20 -5.90
CA GLY A 137 2.59 -15.58 -7.30
C GLY A 137 3.67 -14.83 -8.09
N ASN A 138 4.62 -14.19 -7.44
CA ASN A 138 5.73 -13.50 -8.12
C ASN A 138 6.50 -14.41 -9.10
N HIS A 139 6.70 -15.69 -8.76
CA HIS A 139 7.30 -16.66 -9.67
C HIS A 139 6.45 -16.93 -10.91
N ARG A 140 5.12 -17.01 -10.72
CA ARG A 140 4.14 -17.23 -11.82
C ARG A 140 4.16 -16.07 -12.81
N ILE A 141 4.22 -14.82 -12.30
CA ILE A 141 4.36 -13.63 -13.16
C ILE A 141 5.66 -13.63 -13.92
N ASN A 142 6.77 -13.95 -13.25
CA ASN A 142 8.07 -13.98 -13.92
C ASN A 142 8.09 -15.03 -15.04
N GLU A 143 7.52 -16.21 -14.81
CA GLU A 143 7.41 -17.24 -15.81
C GLU A 143 6.49 -16.83 -16.97
N ALA A 144 5.33 -16.22 -16.65
CA ALA A 144 4.42 -15.68 -17.66
C ALA A 144 5.10 -14.64 -18.57
N ARG A 145 5.88 -13.73 -17.99
CA ARG A 145 6.69 -12.75 -18.75
C ARG A 145 7.72 -13.42 -19.65
N ASN A 146 8.42 -14.44 -19.13
CA ASN A 146 9.42 -15.19 -19.92
C ASN A 146 8.80 -15.93 -21.08
N GLN A 147 7.55 -16.35 -20.96
CA GLN A 147 6.79 -17.02 -22.02
C GLN A 147 6.08 -16.02 -22.97
N GLY A 148 6.21 -14.70 -22.73
CA GLY A 148 5.62 -13.67 -23.57
C GLY A 148 4.12 -13.42 -23.37
N TYR A 149 3.56 -13.85 -22.25
CA TYR A 149 2.17 -13.58 -21.93
C TYR A 149 1.97 -12.15 -21.44
N GLU A 150 0.88 -11.52 -21.84
CA GLU A 150 0.51 -10.15 -21.47
C GLU A 150 -0.53 -10.10 -20.36
N ILE A 151 -1.26 -11.20 -20.12
CA ILE A 151 -2.38 -11.28 -19.20
C ILE A 151 -2.19 -12.47 -18.25
N ILE A 152 -2.60 -12.31 -17.00
CA ILE A 152 -2.57 -13.36 -15.99
C ILE A 152 -3.86 -13.34 -15.15
N LYS A 153 -4.32 -14.50 -14.67
CA LYS A 153 -5.45 -14.61 -13.73
C LYS A 153 -5.02 -14.16 -12.33
N ALA A 154 -5.85 -13.34 -11.68
CA ALA A 154 -5.55 -12.79 -10.36
C ALA A 154 -6.79 -12.68 -9.47
N PHE A 155 -6.62 -12.89 -8.17
CA PHE A 155 -7.55 -12.44 -7.14
C PHE A 155 -7.14 -11.04 -6.70
N ILE A 156 -8.05 -10.06 -6.84
CA ILE A 156 -7.81 -8.69 -6.38
C ILE A 156 -8.44 -8.53 -5.00
N ILE A 157 -7.59 -8.30 -3.97
CA ILE A 157 -8.10 -8.03 -2.63
C ILE A 157 -8.37 -6.53 -2.49
N PRO A 158 -9.63 -6.15 -2.17
CA PRO A 158 -9.98 -4.76 -1.97
C PRO A 158 -9.21 -4.11 -0.81
N PRO A 159 -8.89 -2.79 -0.90
CA PRO A 159 -8.11 -2.07 0.12
C PRO A 159 -8.74 -2.06 1.52
N ILE A 160 -10.05 -2.27 1.62
CA ILE A 160 -10.75 -2.36 2.91
C ILE A 160 -10.20 -3.48 3.80
N TYR A 161 -9.59 -4.50 3.22
CA TYR A 161 -9.00 -5.62 3.95
C TYR A 161 -7.53 -5.41 4.31
N ASN A 162 -6.90 -4.28 3.97
CA ASN A 162 -5.47 -4.05 4.23
C ASN A 162 -5.11 -4.12 5.72
N SER A 163 -6.00 -3.67 6.62
CA SER A 163 -5.80 -3.80 8.07
C SER A 163 -5.73 -5.26 8.54
N PHE A 164 -6.33 -6.16 7.79
CA PHE A 164 -6.33 -7.61 8.04
C PHE A 164 -5.14 -8.31 7.42
N LEU A 165 -4.73 -7.83 6.23
CA LEU A 165 -3.64 -8.43 5.43
C LEU A 165 -2.25 -8.10 5.96
N MET A 166 -2.10 -6.96 6.64
CA MET A 166 -0.82 -6.45 7.12
C MET A 166 -0.64 -6.67 8.61
N ASP A 167 0.59 -6.64 9.08
CA ASP A 167 0.83 -6.44 10.49
C ASP A 167 0.55 -4.98 10.89
N GLU A 168 0.46 -4.70 12.18
CA GLU A 168 0.05 -3.37 12.68
C GLU A 168 1.00 -2.26 12.19
N LYS A 169 2.31 -2.49 12.20
CA LYS A 169 3.28 -1.50 11.75
C LYS A 169 3.15 -1.20 10.25
N SER A 170 3.05 -2.24 9.45
CA SER A 170 2.87 -2.12 8.00
C SER A 170 1.57 -1.40 7.66
N TYR A 171 0.49 -1.70 8.38
CA TYR A 171 -0.77 -1.01 8.20
C TYR A 171 -0.71 0.48 8.58
N ASN A 172 -0.06 0.81 9.71
CA ASN A 172 0.14 2.20 10.11
C ASN A 172 0.99 2.97 9.08
N LEU A 173 2.05 2.37 8.55
CA LEU A 173 2.87 2.93 7.47
C LEU A 173 2.04 3.16 6.19
N TYR A 174 1.25 2.17 5.79
CA TYR A 174 0.36 2.29 4.64
C TYR A 174 -0.62 3.45 4.81
N VAL A 175 -1.30 3.55 5.97
CA VAL A 175 -2.28 4.61 6.24
C VAL A 175 -1.61 5.98 6.25
N PHE A 176 -0.48 6.13 6.92
CA PHE A 176 0.25 7.40 6.97
C PHE A 176 0.68 7.84 5.56
N TYR A 177 1.30 6.94 4.78
CA TYR A 177 1.76 7.25 3.42
C TYR A 177 0.58 7.57 2.49
N HIS A 178 -0.52 6.85 2.63
CA HIS A 178 -1.76 7.14 1.90
C HIS A 178 -2.29 8.55 2.23
N ASN A 179 -2.34 8.91 3.50
CA ASN A 179 -2.86 10.21 3.94
C ASN A 179 -1.99 11.36 3.41
N ILE A 180 -0.66 11.31 3.59
CA ILE A 180 0.23 12.39 3.14
C ILE A 180 0.25 12.52 1.60
N THR A 181 0.21 11.43 0.86
CA THR A 181 0.17 11.47 -0.61
C THR A 181 -1.17 11.99 -1.12
N THR A 182 -2.28 11.60 -0.50
CA THR A 182 -3.63 12.09 -0.86
C THR A 182 -3.76 13.58 -0.59
N LEU A 183 -3.37 14.03 0.60
CA LEU A 183 -3.37 15.46 0.97
C LEU A 183 -2.48 16.29 0.02
N TYR A 184 -1.29 15.79 -0.29
CA TYR A 184 -0.39 16.46 -1.22
C TYR A 184 -1.00 16.61 -2.62
N ASN A 185 -1.56 15.54 -3.16
CA ASN A 185 -2.19 15.56 -4.47
C ASN A 185 -3.40 16.49 -4.49
N SER A 186 -4.25 16.43 -3.47
CA SER A 186 -5.40 17.33 -3.32
C SER A 186 -4.98 18.79 -3.22
N SER A 187 -3.90 19.09 -2.48
CA SER A 187 -3.38 20.46 -2.32
C SER A 187 -2.83 21.07 -3.62
N ARG A 188 -2.52 20.26 -4.63
CA ARG A 188 -2.08 20.74 -5.95
C ARG A 188 -3.25 21.18 -6.83
N ILE A 189 -4.44 20.68 -6.55
CA ILE A 189 -5.65 21.06 -7.25
C ILE A 189 -6.18 22.29 -6.54
N ARG A 190 -6.18 23.46 -7.19
CA ARG A 190 -6.81 24.67 -6.65
C ARG A 190 -8.32 24.45 -6.63
N LEU A 191 -8.84 24.05 -5.50
CA LEU A 191 -10.28 23.90 -5.28
C LEU A 191 -10.82 25.23 -4.76
N SER A 192 -11.84 25.76 -5.40
CA SER A 192 -12.51 26.99 -4.98
C SER A 192 -13.49 26.72 -3.83
N ASN A 193 -13.22 27.32 -2.76
CA ASN A 193 -13.97 27.84 -1.61
C ASN A 193 -14.98 27.04 -0.78
N SER A 194 -15.67 26.00 -1.14
CA SER A 194 -16.64 25.38 -0.20
C SER A 194 -16.67 23.86 -0.19
N LEU A 195 -16.08 23.24 -1.19
CA LEU A 195 -15.97 21.78 -1.32
C LEU A 195 -14.62 21.26 -0.77
N GLU A 196 -13.81 22.15 -0.21
CA GLU A 196 -12.39 21.88 0.06
C GLU A 196 -12.17 20.82 1.13
N LYS A 197 -12.97 20.84 2.20
CA LYS A 197 -12.79 19.93 3.33
C LYS A 197 -13.02 18.48 2.92
N ASP A 198 -14.13 18.20 2.27
CA ASP A 198 -14.48 16.84 1.84
C ASP A 198 -13.58 16.35 0.72
N ALA A 199 -13.11 17.25 -0.15
CA ALA A 199 -12.15 16.92 -1.20
C ALA A 199 -10.75 16.60 -0.66
N TYR A 200 -10.31 17.28 0.41
CA TYR A 200 -9.02 16.98 1.06
C TYR A 200 -9.08 15.71 1.91
N PHE A 201 -10.16 15.51 2.65
CA PHE A 201 -10.23 14.47 3.68
C PHE A 201 -11.10 13.27 3.29
N GLY A 202 -11.96 13.39 2.27
CA GLY A 202 -12.90 12.33 1.90
C GLY A 202 -12.25 10.98 1.55
N ASN A 203 -10.98 11.00 1.12
CA ASN A 203 -10.20 9.81 0.82
C ASN A 203 -9.10 9.51 1.86
N CYS A 204 -8.93 10.34 2.88
CA CYS A 204 -7.95 10.10 3.93
C CYS A 204 -8.54 9.20 5.01
N ARG A 205 -7.69 8.33 5.57
CA ARG A 205 -8.04 7.43 6.68
C ARG A 205 -7.52 8.03 7.97
N PHE A 206 -8.38 8.79 8.63
CA PHE A 206 -8.12 9.28 9.98
C PHE A 206 -9.10 8.57 10.93
N ASP A 207 -8.58 7.87 11.92
CA ASP A 207 -9.41 7.07 12.85
C ASP A 207 -10.31 7.92 13.74
N ASN A 208 -10.00 9.22 13.95
CA ASN A 208 -10.79 10.16 14.76
C ASN A 208 -10.44 11.61 14.44
N ILE A 209 -10.89 12.16 13.33
CA ILE A 209 -10.87 13.61 13.19
C ILE A 209 -12.18 14.19 13.72
N SER A 210 -12.19 14.53 14.97
CA SER A 210 -13.01 15.59 15.50
C SER A 210 -12.49 16.93 14.96
N LEU A 211 -12.76 17.23 13.71
CA LEU A 211 -12.59 18.58 13.17
C LEU A 211 -13.60 19.47 13.88
N LYS A 212 -13.22 19.98 15.04
CA LYS A 212 -13.94 21.06 15.69
C LYS A 212 -14.03 22.20 14.70
N ASN A 213 -15.26 22.58 14.41
CA ASN A 213 -15.67 23.68 13.55
C ASN A 213 -14.65 24.81 13.48
N THR A 214 -13.84 24.84 12.43
CA THR A 214 -13.17 26.07 12.00
C THR A 214 -14.24 26.87 11.24
N THR A 215 -14.80 27.88 11.88
CA THR A 215 -15.51 28.97 11.21
C THR A 215 -14.54 29.62 10.24
N PHE A 216 -14.82 29.54 8.96
CA PHE A 216 -14.20 30.32 7.89
C PHE A 216 -14.75 31.74 7.88
#